data_c459e6ac9a9f03efe0c419768f5372bf
#
_entry.id   c459e6ac9a9f03efe0c419768f5372bf
#
_cell.length_a   1.000
_cell.length_b   1.000
_cell.length_c   1.000
_cell.angle_alpha   90.00
_cell.angle_beta   90.00
_cell.angle_gamma   90.00
#
_symmetry.space_group_name_H-M   'P 1'
#
loop_
_entity.id
_entity.type
_entity.pdbx_description
1 polymer ?
#
loop_
_entity_poly.entity_id
_entity_poly.type
_entity_poly.pdbx_seq_one_letter_code
_entity_poly.pdbx_strand_id
1 'polypeptide(L)' 'MEESSVFSTQNTYKVELIVDDVTTRISGQEVSGSTGDIFNVHESMATFLGLKGWAIIH' A
#
# COMPACT_ATOMS: atom_id res chain seq x y z
N MET A 1 -23.81 -5.03 -13.21
CA MET A 1 -23.31 -4.81 -13.19
C MET A 1 -22.55 -4.56 -13.06
N GLU A 2 -22.18 -4.68 -13.02
CA GLU A 2 -21.39 -4.55 -12.82
C GLU A 2 -20.71 -3.83 -13.05
N GLU A 3 -20.66 -3.44 -13.34
CA GLU A 3 -19.99 -2.79 -13.50
C GLU A 3 -19.37 -2.13 -12.83
N SER A 4 -19.45 -2.05 -12.24
CA SER A 4 -18.88 -1.50 -11.28
C SER A 4 -17.64 -1.98 -11.10
N SER A 5 -17.56 -3.04 -11.20
CA SER A 5 -16.40 -3.59 -10.98
C SER A 5 -15.39 -2.94 -11.70
N VAL A 6 -15.68 -2.43 -12.67
CA VAL A 6 -14.74 -1.91 -13.40
C VAL A 6 -14.06 -0.87 -12.74
N PHE A 7 -14.65 -0.15 -12.06
CA PHE A 7 -14.05 0.87 -11.51
C PHE A 7 -13.30 0.46 -10.51
N SER A 8 -13.64 -0.51 -10.05
CA SER A 8 -12.93 -0.95 -9.07
C SER A 8 -11.67 -1.31 -9.46
N THR A 9 -11.35 -1.20 -10.58
CA THR A 9 -10.14 -1.55 -10.93
C THR A 9 -9.25 -0.57 -10.48
N GLN A 10 -9.28 -0.11 -9.33
CA GLN A 10 -8.35 0.69 -8.91
C GLN A 10 -7.11 0.01 -8.90
N ASN A 11 -6.02 0.59 -9.21
CA ASN A 11 -4.73 0.01 -9.22
C ASN A 11 -4.26 -0.09 -7.81
N THR A 12 -4.06 -1.28 -7.35
CA THR A 12 -3.44 -1.48 -6.07
C THR A 12 -2.10 -2.15 -6.30
N TYR A 13 -1.21 -1.96 -5.35
CA TYR A 13 0.14 -2.49 -5.47
C TYR A 13 0.45 -3.31 -4.22
N LYS A 14 1.15 -4.42 -4.41
CA LYS A 14 1.55 -5.24 -3.28
C LYS A 14 2.89 -4.70 -2.80
N VAL A 15 2.94 -4.33 -1.54
CA VAL A 15 4.16 -3.81 -0.96
C VAL A 15 4.54 -4.65 0.24
N GLU A 16 5.83 -4.82 0.45
CA GLU A 16 6.34 -5.56 1.59
C GLU A 16 7.16 -4.62 2.44
N LEU A 17 6.83 -4.52 3.72
CA LEU A 17 7.56 -3.64 4.61
C LEU A 17 8.96 -4.18 4.87
N ILE A 18 9.95 -3.31 4.92
CA ILE A 18 11.32 -3.70 5.16
C ILE A 18 11.88 -3.01 6.39
N VAL A 19 11.04 -2.32 7.15
CA VAL A 19 11.44 -1.73 8.43
C VAL A 19 10.35 -2.03 9.44
N ASP A 20 10.68 -1.95 10.72
CA ASP A 20 9.74 -2.25 11.76
C ASP A 20 8.95 -1.03 12.18
N ASP A 21 7.80 -1.27 12.80
CA ASP A 21 6.99 -0.21 13.41
C ASP A 21 6.57 0.85 12.44
N VAL A 22 6.12 0.46 11.28
CA VAL A 22 5.59 1.40 10.31
C VAL A 22 4.13 1.67 10.62
N THR A 23 3.76 2.93 10.72
CA THR A 23 2.37 3.31 10.89
C THR A 23 2.18 4.60 10.10
N THR A 24 1.33 4.58 9.11
CA THR A 24 1.09 5.74 8.28
C THR A 24 -0.31 5.71 7.70
N ARG A 25 -0.82 6.88 7.35
CA ARG A 25 -2.14 6.97 6.76
C ARG A 25 -2.09 8.00 5.64
N ILE A 26 -2.53 7.61 4.46
CA ILE A 26 -2.56 8.48 3.30
C ILE A 26 -3.86 8.25 2.57
N SER A 27 -4.57 9.32 2.26
CA SER A 27 -5.82 9.25 1.49
C SER A 27 -6.83 8.28 2.10
N GLY A 28 -6.89 8.26 3.42
CA GLY A 28 -7.85 7.41 4.10
C GLY A 28 -7.42 5.96 4.24
N GLN A 29 -6.27 5.59 3.71
CA GLN A 29 -5.77 4.24 3.85
C GLN A 29 -4.67 4.23 4.90
N GLU A 30 -4.71 3.26 5.79
CA GLU A 30 -3.74 3.15 6.85
C GLU A 30 -2.93 1.88 6.71
N VAL A 31 -1.62 1.98 6.89
CA VAL A 31 -0.74 0.82 6.88
C VAL A 31 -0.03 0.80 8.21
N SER A 32 -0.08 -0.34 8.88
CA SER A 32 0.55 -0.50 10.18
C SER A 32 1.13 -1.92 10.23
N GLY A 33 2.40 -2.03 10.44
CA GLY A 33 3.03 -3.35 10.49
C GLY A 33 4.53 -3.26 10.67
N SER A 34 5.19 -4.38 10.42
CA SER A 34 6.63 -4.50 10.61
C SER A 34 7.26 -5.23 9.44
N THR A 35 8.57 -5.38 9.49
CA THR A 35 9.33 -6.05 8.45
C THR A 35 8.69 -7.38 8.08
N GLY A 36 8.48 -7.58 6.81
CA GLY A 36 7.91 -8.84 6.29
C GLY A 36 6.42 -8.80 6.07
N ASP A 37 5.73 -7.78 6.59
CA ASP A 37 4.30 -7.69 6.38
C ASP A 37 4.00 -7.21 4.97
N ILE A 38 2.99 -7.77 4.36
CA ILE A 38 2.64 -7.46 2.98
C ILE A 38 1.24 -6.87 2.95
N PHE A 39 1.10 -5.79 2.21
CA PHE A 39 -0.17 -5.10 2.09
C PHE A 39 -0.49 -4.79 0.64
N ASN A 40 -1.76 -4.71 0.33
CA ASN A 40 -2.20 -4.20 -0.96
C ASN A 40 -2.64 -2.77 -0.74
N VAL A 41 -2.00 -1.82 -1.39
CA VAL A 41 -2.21 -0.41 -1.13
C VAL A 41 -2.44 0.35 -2.43
N HIS A 42 -3.03 1.55 -2.30
CA HIS A 42 -3.22 2.40 -3.45
C HIS A 42 -1.89 2.97 -3.90
N GLU A 43 -1.86 3.50 -5.09
CA GLU A 43 -0.63 4.02 -5.66
C GLU A 43 -0.01 5.10 -4.79
N SER A 44 -0.81 5.99 -4.23
CA SER A 44 -0.25 7.06 -3.41
C SER A 44 0.47 6.52 -2.19
N MET A 45 -0.10 5.48 -1.56
CA MET A 45 0.55 4.88 -0.41
C MET A 45 1.81 4.12 -0.83
N ALA A 46 1.74 3.40 -1.95
CA ALA A 46 2.89 2.66 -2.44
C ALA A 46 4.03 3.62 -2.75
N THR A 47 3.74 4.73 -3.39
CA THR A 47 4.73 5.73 -3.72
C THR A 47 5.35 6.31 -2.44
N PHE A 48 4.52 6.63 -1.47
CA PHE A 48 5.02 7.18 -0.22
C PHE A 48 5.95 6.19 0.48
N LEU A 49 5.53 4.95 0.61
CA LEU A 49 6.34 3.95 1.29
C LEU A 49 7.64 3.69 0.56
N GLY A 50 7.59 3.68 -0.76
CA GLY A 50 8.79 3.48 -1.55
C GLY A 50 9.76 4.63 -1.44
N LEU A 51 9.26 5.86 -1.43
CA LEU A 51 10.12 7.02 -1.33
C LEU A 51 10.76 7.11 0.06
N LYS A 52 10.06 6.67 1.08
CA LYS A 52 10.63 6.65 2.41
C LYS A 52 11.64 5.51 2.58
N GLY A 53 11.61 4.54 1.69
CA GLY A 53 12.47 3.39 1.84
C GLY A 53 11.94 2.42 2.88
N TRP A 54 10.64 2.45 3.15
CA TRP A 54 10.04 1.60 4.17
C TRP A 54 9.47 0.30 3.61
N ALA A 55 9.29 0.25 2.31
CA ALA A 55 8.70 -0.94 1.69
C ALA A 55 9.24 -1.15 0.28
N ILE A 56 9.14 -2.39 -0.19
CA ILE A 56 9.48 -2.74 -1.54
C ILE A 56 8.19 -2.99 -2.27
N ILE A 57 8.06 -2.47 -3.48
CA ILE A 57 6.88 -2.69 -4.29
C ILE A 57 7.11 -3.92 -5.14
N HIS A 58 6.18 -4.85 -5.07
CA HIS A 58 6.29 -6.09 -5.83
C HIS A 58 5.54 -6.06 -7.16
#